data_c71272bd8810c4560f67772c1d2f606a
#
_entry.id   c71272bd8810c4560f67772c1d2f606a
#
_cell.length_a   1.000
_cell.length_b   1.000
_cell.length_c   1.000
_cell.angle_alpha   90.00
_cell.angle_beta   90.00
_cell.angle_gamma   90.00
#
_symmetry.space_group_name_H-M   'P 1'
#
loop_
_entity.id
_entity.type
_entity.pdbx_description
1 polymer ?
#
loop_
_entity_poly.entity_id
_entity_poly.type
_entity_poly.pdbx_seq_one_letter_code
_entity_poly.pdbx_strand_id
1 'polypeptide(L)'
;LSEIAIVSALGDRQDQGDKKSFTGKNFEIANTAKELGLVDIDLDLLLVGRETRPLAEALAFTSQPFIEGLTWNKETCLSVLNSSGIQLKEEGRWRVPAELNEDEKKAVIESITKFSSDKNTSEIMSELIGYTYTFPKEDKRSFLRDGREYSTMLNSCGRINRSGVGMAICMGDRNRILTEGENILTDYRKMIKEYMNILSNERWRISENENCVMVNGEDIVPETMTGTISSLIAGSP
;
A
#
# COMPACT_ATOMS: atom_id res chain seq x y z
N LEU A 1 -15.68 12.85 -10.77
CA LEU A 1 -15.53 13.35 -9.39
C LEU A 1 -15.60 12.23 -8.33
N SER A 2 -16.44 11.20 -8.55
CA SER A 2 -16.56 10.06 -7.61
C SER A 2 -15.27 9.27 -7.46
N GLU A 3 -14.48 9.09 -8.52
CA GLU A 3 -13.17 8.45 -8.49
C GLU A 3 -12.22 9.18 -7.52
N ILE A 4 -12.14 10.51 -7.63
CA ILE A 4 -11.29 11.32 -6.74
C ILE A 4 -11.81 11.30 -5.29
N ALA A 5 -13.14 11.29 -5.09
CA ALA A 5 -13.71 11.16 -3.75
C ALA A 5 -13.33 9.81 -3.10
N ILE A 6 -13.37 8.70 -3.86
CA ILE A 6 -12.92 7.38 -3.42
C ILE A 6 -11.43 7.41 -3.04
N VAL A 7 -10.58 7.95 -3.92
CA VAL A 7 -9.13 8.05 -3.68
C VAL A 7 -8.82 8.89 -2.44
N SER A 8 -9.53 10.02 -2.26
CA SER A 8 -9.36 10.88 -1.09
C SER A 8 -9.79 10.18 0.21
N ALA A 9 -10.91 9.46 0.19
CA ALA A 9 -11.40 8.70 1.34
C ALA A 9 -10.44 7.55 1.72
N LEU A 10 -9.83 6.87 0.74
CA LEU A 10 -8.79 5.87 0.98
C LEU A 10 -7.53 6.51 1.56
N GLY A 11 -7.11 7.67 1.06
CA GLY A 11 -5.95 8.42 1.57
C GLY A 11 -6.12 8.90 3.02
N ASP A 12 -7.35 9.14 3.43
CA ASP A 12 -7.74 9.52 4.81
C ASP A 12 -8.14 8.32 5.68
N ARG A 13 -7.91 7.09 5.20
CA ARG A 13 -8.22 5.84 5.90
C ARG A 13 -9.67 5.74 6.36
N GLN A 14 -10.62 6.16 5.53
CA GLN A 14 -12.06 6.10 5.83
C GLN A 14 -12.71 4.76 5.45
N ASP A 15 -11.93 3.80 5.00
CA ASP A 15 -12.31 2.41 4.72
C ASP A 15 -12.32 1.55 6.00
N GLN A 16 -13.13 1.99 7.00
CA GLN A 16 -13.18 1.39 8.34
C GLN A 16 -14.30 0.34 8.51
N GLY A 17 -15.05 0.04 7.46
CA GLY A 17 -16.07 -1.00 7.46
C GLY A 17 -15.49 -2.40 7.42
N ASP A 18 -16.37 -3.42 7.46
CA ASP A 18 -15.96 -4.81 7.33
C ASP A 18 -15.10 -5.02 6.08
N LYS A 19 -13.99 -5.78 6.24
CA LYS A 19 -13.03 -6.06 5.17
C LYS A 19 -12.53 -4.80 4.44
N LYS A 20 -12.29 -3.73 5.18
CA LYS A 20 -11.84 -2.44 4.62
C LYS A 20 -12.81 -1.85 3.59
N SER A 21 -14.11 -2.03 3.82
CA SER A 21 -15.16 -1.37 3.04
C SER A 21 -15.38 0.08 3.48
N PHE A 22 -15.97 0.88 2.60
CA PHE A 22 -16.51 2.17 3.00
C PHE A 22 -17.84 2.03 3.74
N THR A 23 -18.16 3.04 4.55
CA THR A 23 -19.44 3.20 5.24
C THR A 23 -20.04 4.58 4.97
N GLY A 24 -21.32 4.78 5.30
CA GLY A 24 -21.99 6.07 5.18
C GLY A 24 -21.92 6.67 3.76
N LYS A 25 -21.59 7.94 3.66
CA LYS A 25 -21.55 8.67 2.39
C LYS A 25 -20.51 8.14 1.41
N ASN A 26 -19.35 7.67 1.89
CA ASN A 26 -18.33 7.09 1.03
C ASN A 26 -18.82 5.80 0.37
N PHE A 27 -19.61 5.00 1.09
CA PHE A 27 -20.24 3.80 0.53
C PHE A 27 -21.23 4.17 -0.59
N GLU A 28 -22.09 5.17 -0.40
CA GLU A 28 -23.03 5.65 -1.41
C GLU A 28 -22.30 6.13 -2.68
N ILE A 29 -21.22 6.91 -2.51
CA ILE A 29 -20.40 7.42 -3.62
C ILE A 29 -19.73 6.27 -4.37
N ALA A 30 -19.15 5.32 -3.65
CA ALA A 30 -18.46 4.18 -4.23
C ALA A 30 -19.43 3.28 -5.02
N ASN A 31 -20.62 3.01 -4.48
CA ASN A 31 -21.65 2.24 -5.20
C ASN A 31 -22.14 2.96 -6.45
N THR A 32 -22.41 4.26 -6.36
CA THR A 32 -22.78 5.05 -7.56
C THR A 32 -21.69 4.99 -8.63
N ALA A 33 -20.42 5.11 -8.21
CA ALA A 33 -19.30 4.99 -9.15
C ALA A 33 -19.21 3.59 -9.79
N LYS A 34 -19.49 2.52 -9.02
CA LYS A 34 -19.54 1.15 -9.52
C LYS A 34 -20.67 0.97 -10.53
N GLU A 35 -21.87 1.44 -10.24
CA GLU A 35 -23.02 1.38 -11.14
C GLU A 35 -22.77 2.13 -12.46
N LEU A 36 -21.98 3.19 -12.43
CA LEU A 36 -21.57 3.96 -13.60
C LEU A 36 -20.35 3.35 -14.33
N GLY A 37 -19.81 2.21 -13.87
CA GLY A 37 -18.64 1.57 -14.46
C GLY A 37 -17.35 2.40 -14.33
N LEU A 38 -17.27 3.27 -13.32
CA LEU A 38 -16.08 4.13 -13.06
C LEU A 38 -15.09 3.47 -12.11
N VAL A 39 -15.54 2.51 -11.31
CA VAL A 39 -14.73 1.75 -10.37
C VAL A 39 -15.22 0.31 -10.30
N ASP A 40 -14.29 -0.64 -10.29
CA ASP A 40 -14.54 -2.02 -9.90
C ASP A 40 -14.25 -2.17 -8.42
N ILE A 41 -15.17 -2.80 -7.68
CA ILE A 41 -15.06 -3.00 -6.22
C ILE A 41 -15.16 -4.51 -5.98
N ASP A 42 -14.04 -5.11 -5.63
CA ASP A 42 -13.90 -6.55 -5.46
C ASP A 42 -13.22 -6.90 -4.15
N LEU A 43 -13.49 -8.09 -3.64
CA LEU A 43 -12.78 -8.64 -2.48
C LEU A 43 -11.51 -9.32 -2.98
N ASP A 44 -10.35 -8.81 -2.57
CA ASP A 44 -9.05 -9.26 -3.07
C ASP A 44 -7.96 -9.12 -2.00
N LEU A 45 -6.73 -9.55 -2.33
CA LEU A 45 -5.55 -9.36 -1.50
C LEU A 45 -5.16 -7.88 -1.41
N LEU A 46 -5.05 -7.37 -0.19
CA LEU A 46 -4.65 -5.99 0.11
C LEU A 46 -3.13 -5.85 0.18
N LEU A 47 -2.43 -6.26 -0.88
CA LEU A 47 -0.98 -6.12 -0.96
C LEU A 47 -0.59 -4.72 -1.42
N VAL A 48 0.45 -4.15 -0.80
CA VAL A 48 0.97 -2.82 -1.13
C VAL A 48 1.64 -2.82 -2.51
N GLY A 49 1.16 -1.97 -3.41
CA GLY A 49 1.65 -1.93 -4.78
C GLY A 49 1.01 -3.01 -5.67
N ARG A 50 -0.28 -3.22 -5.47
CA ARG A 50 -1.08 -4.25 -6.16
C ARG A 50 -0.94 -4.20 -7.68
N GLU A 51 -0.85 -3.02 -8.26
CA GLU A 51 -0.68 -2.80 -9.71
C GLU A 51 0.79 -2.63 -10.14
N THR A 52 1.67 -2.18 -9.25
CA THR A 52 2.99 -1.69 -9.69
C THR A 52 4.18 -2.48 -9.14
N ARG A 53 4.00 -3.24 -8.06
CA ARG A 53 5.12 -3.98 -7.44
C ARG A 53 5.15 -5.45 -7.83
N PRO A 54 6.33 -6.02 -8.08
CA PRO A 54 6.50 -7.47 -8.13
C PRO A 54 5.89 -8.15 -6.90
N LEU A 55 5.22 -9.30 -7.08
CA LEU A 55 4.46 -9.97 -6.03
C LEU A 55 5.25 -10.17 -4.72
N ALA A 56 6.51 -10.59 -4.80
CA ALA A 56 7.35 -10.77 -3.60
C ALA A 56 7.67 -9.46 -2.89
N GLU A 57 7.82 -8.36 -3.64
CA GLU A 57 8.00 -7.03 -3.07
C GLU A 57 6.69 -6.49 -2.47
N ALA A 58 5.58 -6.71 -3.15
CA ALA A 58 4.27 -6.33 -2.65
C ALA A 58 3.99 -6.99 -1.30
N LEU A 59 4.26 -8.29 -1.16
CA LEU A 59 4.13 -9.02 0.10
C LEU A 59 5.09 -8.50 1.16
N ALA A 60 6.37 -8.32 0.84
CA ALA A 60 7.37 -7.85 1.79
C ALA A 60 7.10 -6.42 2.31
N PHE A 61 6.54 -5.54 1.47
CA PHE A 61 6.22 -4.17 1.87
C PHE A 61 4.82 -4.00 2.48
N THR A 62 4.03 -5.07 2.54
CA THR A 62 2.77 -5.06 3.27
C THR A 62 3.07 -5.22 4.76
N SER A 63 2.84 -4.16 5.53
CA SER A 63 3.10 -4.11 6.98
C SER A 63 1.83 -4.17 7.82
N GLN A 64 0.68 -4.17 7.19
CA GLN A 64 -0.61 -4.41 7.81
C GLN A 64 -1.37 -5.46 6.97
N PRO A 65 -1.45 -6.71 7.50
CA PRO A 65 -0.90 -7.19 8.77
C PRO A 65 0.64 -7.30 8.75
N PHE A 66 1.27 -7.12 9.93
CA PHE A 66 2.67 -7.47 10.09
C PHE A 66 2.79 -9.00 10.18
N ILE A 67 3.64 -9.58 9.34
CA ILE A 67 3.88 -11.02 9.30
C ILE A 67 5.36 -11.25 9.59
N GLU A 68 5.63 -11.77 10.79
CA GLU A 68 7.00 -12.04 11.23
C GLU A 68 7.76 -12.91 10.22
N GLY A 69 8.95 -12.48 9.84
CA GLY A 69 9.80 -13.15 8.85
C GLY A 69 9.48 -12.88 7.38
N LEU A 70 8.27 -12.38 7.05
CA LEU A 70 7.89 -11.96 5.69
C LEU A 70 7.95 -10.44 5.52
N THR A 71 7.33 -9.69 6.45
CA THR A 71 7.34 -8.22 6.37
C THR A 71 8.78 -7.71 6.42
N TRP A 72 9.13 -6.85 5.47
CA TRP A 72 10.47 -6.30 5.22
C TRP A 72 11.53 -7.31 4.74
N ASN A 73 11.16 -8.56 4.45
CA ASN A 73 12.07 -9.60 4.00
C ASN A 73 11.69 -10.14 2.61
N LYS A 74 12.18 -9.45 1.57
CA LYS A 74 11.89 -9.81 0.18
C LYS A 74 12.39 -11.22 -0.19
N GLU A 75 13.54 -11.64 0.36
CA GLU A 75 14.15 -12.94 0.03
C GLU A 75 13.28 -14.08 0.56
N THR A 76 12.81 -13.97 1.80
CA THR A 76 11.89 -14.95 2.39
C THR A 76 10.56 -14.97 1.64
N CYS A 77 9.98 -13.79 1.30
CA CYS A 77 8.77 -13.72 0.48
C CYS A 77 8.95 -14.42 -0.86
N LEU A 78 10.09 -14.20 -1.54
CA LEU A 78 10.39 -14.86 -2.80
C LEU A 78 10.48 -16.39 -2.64
N SER A 79 11.10 -16.87 -1.57
CA SER A 79 11.20 -18.30 -1.26
C SER A 79 9.83 -18.94 -1.01
N VAL A 80 9.00 -18.28 -0.17
CA VAL A 80 7.64 -18.76 0.15
C VAL A 80 6.77 -18.81 -1.11
N LEU A 81 6.79 -17.78 -1.93
CA LEU A 81 6.01 -17.73 -3.16
C LEU A 81 6.51 -18.74 -4.22
N ASN A 82 7.81 -18.98 -4.34
CA ASN A 82 8.34 -20.03 -5.21
C ASN A 82 7.87 -21.42 -4.76
N SER A 83 7.77 -21.66 -3.47
CA SER A 83 7.29 -22.96 -2.94
C SER A 83 5.79 -23.19 -3.15
N SER A 84 5.02 -22.14 -3.42
CA SER A 84 3.58 -22.22 -3.70
C SER A 84 3.27 -22.69 -5.14
N GLY A 85 4.26 -22.80 -6.00
CA GLY A 85 4.08 -23.17 -7.42
C GLY A 85 3.55 -22.04 -8.30
N ILE A 86 3.46 -20.80 -7.78
CA ILE A 86 2.99 -19.64 -8.53
C ILE A 86 4.08 -19.18 -9.49
N GLN A 87 3.71 -18.95 -10.74
CA GLN A 87 4.60 -18.36 -11.72
C GLN A 87 4.81 -16.87 -11.42
N LEU A 88 5.98 -16.53 -10.88
CA LEU A 88 6.31 -15.15 -10.49
C LEU A 88 6.73 -14.25 -11.66
N LYS A 89 7.07 -14.83 -12.79
CA LYS A 89 7.45 -14.12 -14.03
C LYS A 89 6.62 -14.63 -15.19
N GLU A 90 6.22 -13.72 -16.06
CA GLU A 90 5.55 -14.01 -17.32
C GLU A 90 6.20 -13.19 -18.43
N GLU A 91 6.56 -13.82 -19.54
CA GLU A 91 7.26 -13.18 -20.67
C GLU A 91 8.50 -12.36 -20.26
N GLY A 92 9.26 -12.86 -19.29
CA GLY A 92 10.49 -12.21 -18.79
C GLY A 92 10.28 -11.08 -17.78
N ARG A 93 9.03 -10.65 -17.50
CA ARG A 93 8.71 -9.61 -16.52
C ARG A 93 8.15 -10.20 -15.24
N TRP A 94 8.36 -9.51 -14.12
CA TRP A 94 7.74 -9.85 -12.84
C TRP A 94 6.25 -9.56 -12.87
N ARG A 95 5.45 -10.51 -12.38
CA ARG A 95 4.02 -10.35 -12.21
C ARG A 95 3.72 -9.53 -10.96
N VAL A 96 2.61 -8.79 -11.02
CA VAL A 96 2.09 -7.99 -9.92
C VAL A 96 0.87 -8.68 -9.29
N PRO A 97 0.49 -8.36 -8.05
CA PRO A 97 -0.68 -8.97 -7.38
C PRO A 97 -1.98 -8.91 -8.20
N ALA A 98 -2.22 -7.82 -8.91
CA ALA A 98 -3.44 -7.65 -9.74
C ALA A 98 -3.54 -8.63 -10.92
N GLU A 99 -2.47 -9.32 -11.27
CA GLU A 99 -2.42 -10.31 -12.37
C GLU A 99 -2.67 -11.75 -11.91
N LEU A 100 -2.86 -11.97 -10.62
CA LEU A 100 -3.13 -13.29 -10.07
C LEU A 100 -4.58 -13.71 -10.34
N ASN A 101 -4.77 -14.94 -10.79
CA ASN A 101 -6.09 -15.55 -10.83
C ASN A 101 -6.52 -16.05 -9.44
N GLU A 102 -7.78 -16.48 -9.30
CA GLU A 102 -8.35 -16.86 -8.01
C GLU A 102 -7.64 -18.07 -7.37
N ASP A 103 -7.15 -19.01 -8.16
CA ASP A 103 -6.44 -20.18 -7.63
C ASP A 103 -5.03 -19.80 -7.16
N GLU A 104 -4.37 -18.91 -7.88
CA GLU A 104 -3.07 -18.34 -7.47
C GLU A 104 -3.21 -17.49 -6.20
N LYS A 105 -4.27 -16.69 -6.06
CA LYS A 105 -4.56 -15.94 -4.83
C LYS A 105 -4.73 -16.87 -3.63
N LYS A 106 -5.48 -17.97 -3.80
CA LYS A 106 -5.61 -19.02 -2.76
C LYS A 106 -4.26 -19.62 -2.40
N ALA A 107 -3.41 -19.94 -3.40
CA ALA A 107 -2.09 -20.48 -3.17
C ALA A 107 -1.16 -19.49 -2.43
N VAL A 108 -1.26 -18.18 -2.69
CA VAL A 108 -0.58 -17.14 -1.90
C VAL A 108 -1.04 -17.18 -0.46
N ILE A 109 -2.36 -17.18 -0.21
CA ILE A 109 -2.96 -17.22 1.12
C ILE A 109 -2.50 -18.46 1.88
N GLU A 110 -2.59 -19.64 1.27
CA GLU A 110 -2.16 -20.91 1.87
C GLU A 110 -0.67 -20.90 2.23
N SER A 111 0.18 -20.34 1.37
CA SER A 111 1.62 -20.25 1.60
C SER A 111 1.97 -19.31 2.75
N ILE A 112 1.28 -18.16 2.86
CA ILE A 112 1.42 -17.24 3.99
C ILE A 112 0.93 -17.92 5.28
N THR A 113 -0.23 -18.55 5.24
CA THR A 113 -0.81 -19.27 6.38
C THR A 113 0.13 -20.37 6.88
N LYS A 114 0.68 -21.17 5.98
CA LYS A 114 1.63 -22.25 6.31
C LYS A 114 2.94 -21.72 6.88
N PHE A 115 3.39 -20.55 6.42
CA PHE A 115 4.61 -19.91 6.92
C PHE A 115 4.42 -19.33 8.32
N SER A 116 3.29 -18.67 8.60
CA SER A 116 3.06 -17.94 9.85
C SER A 116 2.77 -18.83 11.08
N SER A 117 2.77 -20.16 10.95
CA SER A 117 2.65 -21.14 12.06
C SER A 117 1.68 -20.77 13.19
N ASP A 118 0.39 -21.01 13.00
CA ASP A 118 -0.67 -21.21 13.99
C ASP A 118 -1.09 -20.11 14.99
N LYS A 119 -0.34 -19.06 15.25
CA LYS A 119 -0.72 -18.17 16.35
C LYS A 119 -1.66 -17.02 16.03
N ASN A 120 -1.71 -16.53 14.78
CA ASN A 120 -2.57 -15.40 14.39
C ASN A 120 -3.10 -15.51 12.94
N THR A 121 -3.22 -16.70 12.40
CA THR A 121 -3.58 -16.90 10.98
C THR A 121 -4.92 -16.26 10.62
N SER A 122 -5.94 -16.37 11.48
CA SER A 122 -7.27 -15.80 11.23
C SER A 122 -7.24 -14.27 11.23
N GLU A 123 -6.45 -13.66 12.10
CA GLU A 123 -6.26 -12.21 12.17
C GLU A 123 -5.49 -11.70 10.94
N ILE A 124 -4.38 -12.36 10.61
CA ILE A 124 -3.61 -12.06 9.39
C ILE A 124 -4.51 -12.12 8.15
N MET A 125 -5.31 -13.18 8.02
CA MET A 125 -6.23 -13.33 6.88
C MET A 125 -7.33 -12.28 6.86
N SER A 126 -7.88 -11.90 8.01
CA SER A 126 -8.91 -10.87 8.10
C SER A 126 -8.42 -9.49 7.69
N GLU A 127 -7.13 -9.21 7.87
CA GLU A 127 -6.52 -7.94 7.45
C GLU A 127 -5.95 -7.97 6.02
N LEU A 128 -5.51 -9.15 5.55
CA LEU A 128 -4.92 -9.32 4.23
C LEU A 128 -5.95 -9.34 3.10
N ILE A 129 -7.20 -9.70 3.41
CA ILE A 129 -8.29 -9.79 2.44
C ILE A 129 -9.29 -8.68 2.69
N GLY A 130 -9.52 -7.84 1.68
CA GLY A 130 -10.48 -6.77 1.80
C GLY A 130 -10.86 -6.16 0.45
N TYR A 131 -11.74 -5.16 0.51
CA TYR A 131 -12.21 -4.51 -0.69
C TYR A 131 -11.12 -3.68 -1.36
N THR A 132 -10.93 -3.94 -2.64
CA THR A 132 -10.09 -3.16 -3.56
C THR A 132 -10.96 -2.27 -4.43
N TYR A 133 -10.41 -1.14 -4.83
CA TYR A 133 -11.09 -0.15 -5.67
C TYR A 133 -10.21 0.08 -6.90
N THR A 134 -10.60 -0.53 -8.02
CA THR A 134 -9.83 -0.49 -9.27
C THR A 134 -10.50 0.44 -10.27
N PHE A 135 -9.75 1.37 -10.86
CA PHE A 135 -10.25 2.29 -11.88
C PHE A 135 -9.99 1.71 -13.27
N PRO A 136 -11.00 1.13 -13.96
CA PRO A 136 -10.82 0.40 -15.21
C PRO A 136 -10.36 1.28 -16.38
N LYS A 137 -10.56 2.60 -16.31
CA LYS A 137 -10.10 3.57 -17.31
C LYS A 137 -8.60 3.84 -17.28
N GLU A 138 -7.95 3.57 -16.16
CA GLU A 138 -6.52 3.76 -16.01
C GLU A 138 -5.76 2.54 -16.56
N ASP A 139 -4.57 2.79 -17.09
CA ASP A 139 -3.74 1.75 -17.68
C ASP A 139 -3.34 0.69 -16.64
N LYS A 140 -3.28 -0.57 -17.07
CA LYS A 140 -2.74 -1.66 -16.25
C LYS A 140 -1.33 -1.30 -15.80
N ARG A 141 -0.98 -1.68 -14.58
CA ARG A 141 0.31 -1.37 -13.94
C ARG A 141 0.60 0.11 -13.72
N SER A 142 -0.42 0.97 -13.85
CA SER A 142 -0.33 2.37 -13.43
C SER A 142 -0.63 2.50 -11.95
N PHE A 143 0.07 3.39 -11.26
CA PHE A 143 -0.24 3.80 -9.88
C PHE A 143 -1.65 4.36 -9.71
N LEU A 144 -2.27 4.82 -10.79
CA LEU A 144 -3.60 5.41 -10.77
C LEU A 144 -4.72 4.36 -10.83
N ARG A 145 -4.39 3.11 -11.20
CA ARG A 145 -5.39 2.08 -11.39
C ARG A 145 -5.93 1.52 -10.08
N ASP A 146 -5.08 1.35 -9.07
CA ASP A 146 -5.51 0.95 -7.72
C ASP A 146 -5.73 2.17 -6.83
N GLY A 147 -6.87 2.25 -6.16
CA GLY A 147 -7.25 3.42 -5.36
C GLY A 147 -6.29 3.73 -4.22
N ARG A 148 -5.69 2.72 -3.58
CA ARG A 148 -4.70 2.92 -2.49
C ARG A 148 -3.35 3.35 -3.03
N GLU A 149 -2.93 2.85 -4.19
CA GLU A 149 -1.70 3.34 -4.84
C GLU A 149 -1.87 4.77 -5.32
N TYR A 150 -3.02 5.09 -5.89
CA TYR A 150 -3.35 6.45 -6.32
C TYR A 150 -3.35 7.42 -5.12
N SER A 151 -4.00 7.06 -4.03
CA SER A 151 -4.01 7.88 -2.81
C SER A 151 -2.59 8.07 -2.25
N THR A 152 -1.74 7.04 -2.31
CA THR A 152 -0.34 7.11 -1.88
C THR A 152 0.46 8.11 -2.73
N MET A 153 0.24 8.12 -4.05
CA MET A 153 0.85 9.10 -4.96
C MET A 153 0.44 10.53 -4.61
N LEU A 154 -0.86 10.78 -4.42
CA LEU A 154 -1.36 12.12 -4.06
C LEU A 154 -0.82 12.57 -2.69
N ASN A 155 -0.81 11.68 -1.71
CA ASN A 155 -0.24 11.95 -0.39
C ASN A 155 1.25 12.29 -0.48
N SER A 156 2.03 11.59 -1.32
CA SER A 156 3.45 11.90 -1.52
C SER A 156 3.65 13.31 -2.09
N CYS A 157 2.83 13.71 -3.07
CA CYS A 157 2.85 15.07 -3.61
C CYS A 157 2.58 16.13 -2.53
N GLY A 158 1.60 15.91 -1.67
CA GLY A 158 1.28 16.81 -0.55
C GLY A 158 2.41 16.90 0.47
N ARG A 159 2.97 15.76 0.88
CA ARG A 159 3.98 15.68 1.94
C ARG A 159 5.32 16.31 1.57
N ILE A 160 5.68 16.35 0.28
CA ILE A 160 6.92 17.01 -0.18
C ILE A 160 6.66 18.39 -0.82
N ASN A 161 5.52 19.03 -0.48
CA ASN A 161 5.13 20.36 -0.95
C ASN A 161 5.00 20.50 -2.48
N ARG A 162 4.59 19.42 -3.17
CA ARG A 162 4.33 19.39 -4.62
C ARG A 162 2.85 19.14 -4.93
N SER A 163 1.93 19.64 -4.09
CA SER A 163 0.49 19.43 -4.20
C SER A 163 -0.11 19.82 -5.55
N GLY A 164 0.48 20.82 -6.23
CA GLY A 164 0.07 21.22 -7.59
C GLY A 164 0.18 20.09 -8.61
N VAL A 165 1.18 19.20 -8.47
CA VAL A 165 1.34 18.01 -9.32
C VAL A 165 0.18 17.02 -9.05
N GLY A 166 -0.11 16.76 -7.78
CA GLY A 166 -1.25 15.90 -7.39
C GLY A 166 -2.58 16.44 -7.92
N MET A 167 -2.80 17.76 -7.84
CA MET A 167 -4.01 18.41 -8.39
C MET A 167 -4.12 18.22 -9.90
N ALA A 168 -3.05 18.43 -10.65
CA ALA A 168 -3.06 18.27 -12.10
C ALA A 168 -3.33 16.82 -12.52
N ILE A 169 -2.80 15.83 -11.79
CA ILE A 169 -3.13 14.41 -11.97
C ILE A 169 -4.64 14.16 -11.72
N CYS A 170 -5.21 14.72 -10.66
CA CYS A 170 -6.65 14.64 -10.38
C CYS A 170 -7.50 15.31 -11.48
N MET A 171 -6.99 16.34 -12.12
CA MET A 171 -7.63 17.03 -13.25
C MET A 171 -7.50 16.27 -14.57
N GLY A 172 -6.79 15.14 -14.60
CA GLY A 172 -6.71 14.26 -15.76
C GLY A 172 -5.42 14.36 -16.57
N ASP A 173 -4.38 15.05 -16.10
CA ASP A 173 -3.08 14.99 -16.78
C ASP A 173 -2.48 13.59 -16.62
N ARG A 174 -2.21 12.94 -17.75
CA ARG A 174 -1.65 11.58 -17.85
C ARG A 174 -0.33 11.53 -18.63
N ASN A 175 0.29 12.69 -18.85
CA ASN A 175 1.51 12.83 -19.61
C ASN A 175 2.67 13.22 -18.68
N ARG A 176 3.30 14.36 -18.97
CA ARG A 176 4.48 14.85 -18.24
C ARG A 176 4.24 14.98 -16.74
N ILE A 177 3.06 15.42 -16.32
CA ILE A 177 2.74 15.62 -14.90
C ILE A 177 2.60 14.26 -14.19
N LEU A 178 2.05 13.23 -14.83
CA LEU A 178 2.02 11.89 -14.25
C LEU A 178 3.43 11.36 -14.02
N THR A 179 4.33 11.46 -15.02
CA THR A 179 5.74 11.08 -14.85
C THR A 179 6.42 11.84 -13.71
N GLU A 180 6.10 13.14 -13.55
CA GLU A 180 6.59 13.92 -12.42
C GLU A 180 6.05 13.39 -11.08
N GLY A 181 4.78 13.02 -11.01
CA GLY A 181 4.17 12.37 -9.84
C GLY A 181 4.83 11.04 -9.46
N GLU A 182 5.18 10.22 -10.45
CA GLU A 182 5.91 8.95 -10.24
C GLU A 182 7.32 9.19 -9.69
N ASN A 183 8.02 10.21 -10.17
CA ASN A 183 9.33 10.60 -9.64
C ASN A 183 9.20 11.10 -8.19
N ILE A 184 8.19 11.93 -7.90
CA ILE A 184 7.86 12.40 -6.55
C ILE A 184 7.62 11.22 -5.60
N LEU A 185 6.82 10.23 -6.01
CA LEU A 185 6.55 9.03 -5.20
C LEU A 185 7.83 8.22 -4.95
N THR A 186 8.70 8.13 -5.96
CA THR A 186 9.99 7.44 -5.83
C THR A 186 10.90 8.17 -4.83
N ASP A 187 11.01 9.47 -4.92
CA ASP A 187 11.82 10.29 -4.01
C ASP A 187 11.25 10.27 -2.58
N TYR A 188 9.93 10.34 -2.44
CA TYR A 188 9.25 10.18 -1.16
C TYR A 188 9.60 8.84 -0.47
N ARG A 189 9.60 7.73 -1.23
CA ARG A 189 9.98 6.41 -0.72
C ARG A 189 11.46 6.33 -0.31
N LYS A 190 12.35 6.99 -1.06
CA LYS A 190 13.78 7.10 -0.69
C LYS A 190 13.96 7.89 0.60
N MET A 191 13.28 9.02 0.74
CA MET A 191 13.31 9.84 1.96
C MET A 191 12.85 9.06 3.19
N ILE A 192 11.74 8.31 3.09
CA ILE A 192 11.28 7.43 4.18
C ILE A 192 12.38 6.45 4.57
N LYS A 193 12.96 5.76 3.59
CA LYS A 193 14.04 4.78 3.85
C LYS A 193 15.24 5.43 4.53
N GLU A 194 15.63 6.60 4.11
CA GLU A 194 16.74 7.36 4.69
C GLU A 194 16.46 7.73 6.14
N TYR A 195 15.28 8.31 6.43
CA TYR A 195 14.88 8.66 7.80
C TYR A 195 14.83 7.44 8.71
N MET A 196 14.26 6.33 8.25
CA MET A 196 14.20 5.09 9.02
C MET A 196 15.61 4.54 9.28
N ASN A 197 16.54 4.61 8.32
CA ASN A 197 17.91 4.21 8.52
C ASN A 197 18.63 5.08 9.55
N ILE A 198 18.45 6.40 9.50
CA ILE A 198 19.06 7.31 10.48
C ILE A 198 18.53 6.99 11.89
N LEU A 199 17.22 6.89 12.04
CA LEU A 199 16.58 6.59 13.32
C LEU A 199 17.00 5.22 13.87
N SER A 200 17.18 4.22 13.00
CA SER A 200 17.65 2.88 13.40
C SER A 200 19.11 2.90 13.90
N ASN A 201 19.95 3.76 13.32
CA ASN A 201 21.35 3.90 13.70
C ASN A 201 21.54 4.82 14.92
N GLU A 202 20.73 5.84 15.05
CA GLU A 202 20.78 6.83 16.15
C GLU A 202 19.74 6.51 17.23
N ARG A 203 19.90 5.34 17.87
CA ARG A 203 18.93 4.83 18.86
C ARG A 203 18.69 5.77 20.05
N TRP A 204 19.58 6.68 20.34
CA TRP A 204 19.40 7.72 21.37
C TRP A 204 18.21 8.65 21.09
N ARG A 205 17.74 8.71 19.83
CA ARG A 205 16.55 9.46 19.41
C ARG A 205 15.24 8.75 19.76
N ILE A 206 15.29 7.46 20.07
CA ILE A 206 14.12 6.65 20.38
C ILE A 206 14.12 6.38 21.89
N SER A 207 13.05 6.76 22.55
CA SER A 207 12.81 6.46 23.96
C SER A 207 11.51 5.69 24.08
N GLU A 208 11.57 4.54 24.73
CA GLU A 208 10.45 3.60 24.86
C GLU A 208 10.15 3.35 26.34
N ASN A 209 8.88 3.31 26.68
CA ASN A 209 8.38 2.84 27.97
C ASN A 209 7.14 1.95 27.75
N GLU A 210 6.56 1.43 28.83
CA GLU A 210 5.43 0.48 28.78
C GLU A 210 4.20 1.00 28.01
N ASN A 211 4.06 2.32 27.84
CA ASN A 211 2.85 2.94 27.29
C ASN A 211 3.08 3.69 25.98
N CYS A 212 4.31 4.09 25.67
CA CYS A 212 4.57 4.89 24.48
C CYS A 212 6.01 4.77 23.97
N VAL A 213 6.16 5.00 22.67
CA VAL A 213 7.45 5.20 22.00
C VAL A 213 7.54 6.66 21.58
N MET A 214 8.57 7.36 22.06
CA MET A 214 8.87 8.73 21.66
C MET A 214 10.05 8.76 20.72
N VAL A 215 9.91 9.51 19.62
CA VAL A 215 10.97 9.65 18.62
C VAL A 215 11.32 11.12 18.43
N ASN A 216 12.57 11.46 18.66
CA ASN A 216 13.10 12.79 18.34
C ASN A 216 13.55 12.84 16.89
N GLY A 217 12.69 13.40 16.02
CA GLY A 217 12.96 13.61 14.59
C GLY A 217 13.56 14.97 14.25
N GLU A 218 13.93 15.79 15.26
CA GLU A 218 14.46 17.13 15.05
C GLU A 218 15.69 17.12 14.15
N ASP A 219 15.72 18.07 13.22
CA ASP A 219 16.74 18.24 12.17
C ASP A 219 16.82 17.13 11.10
N ILE A 220 15.99 16.08 11.19
CA ILE A 220 16.01 14.94 10.26
C ILE A 220 14.68 14.82 9.53
N VAL A 221 13.58 14.72 10.28
CA VAL A 221 12.25 14.43 9.73
C VAL A 221 11.44 15.72 9.57
N PRO A 222 11.09 16.12 8.34
CA PRO A 222 10.22 17.26 8.12
C PRO A 222 8.86 17.08 8.81
N GLU A 223 8.25 18.16 9.28
CA GLU A 223 6.94 18.14 9.95
C GLU A 223 5.89 17.40 9.14
N THR A 224 5.86 17.60 7.81
CA THR A 224 4.93 16.92 6.89
C THR A 224 5.10 15.39 6.84
N MET A 225 6.22 14.86 7.33
CA MET A 225 6.56 13.43 7.30
C MET A 225 6.41 12.75 8.66
N THR A 226 6.22 13.50 9.76
CA THR A 226 6.17 12.96 11.12
C THR A 226 5.10 11.89 11.29
N GLY A 227 3.89 12.12 10.74
CA GLY A 227 2.79 11.15 10.80
C GLY A 227 3.11 9.83 10.08
N THR A 228 3.85 9.88 8.97
CA THR A 228 4.27 8.66 8.25
C THR A 228 5.32 7.90 9.04
N ILE A 229 6.35 8.60 9.53
CA ILE A 229 7.45 7.97 10.26
C ILE A 229 6.96 7.38 11.58
N SER A 230 6.12 8.11 12.34
CA SER A 230 5.54 7.57 13.58
C SER A 230 4.68 6.33 13.35
N SER A 231 3.88 6.30 12.27
CA SER A 231 3.07 5.12 11.93
C SER A 231 3.92 3.90 11.56
N LEU A 232 5.05 4.12 10.88
CA LEU A 232 5.97 3.03 10.53
C LEU A 232 6.68 2.47 11.77
N ILE A 233 7.11 3.34 12.70
CA ILE A 233 7.76 2.91 13.94
C ILE A 233 6.76 2.18 14.84
N ALA A 234 5.54 2.70 15.00
CA ALA A 234 4.50 2.07 15.81
C ALA A 234 4.02 0.70 15.24
N GLY A 235 4.14 0.49 13.94
CA GLY A 235 3.82 -0.78 13.28
C GLY A 235 5.00 -1.76 13.17
N SER A 236 6.16 -1.38 13.68
CA SER A 236 7.35 -2.25 13.73
C SER A 236 7.46 -2.83 15.13
N PRO A 237 7.64 -4.16 15.28
CA PRO A 237 7.81 -4.81 16.57
C PRO A 237 9.16 -4.43 17.22
#